data_3f17d1a53d8b64beb681b9fe0769a167
#
_entry.id   3f17d1a53d8b64beb681b9fe0769a167
#
_cell.length_a   1.000
_cell.length_b   1.000
_cell.length_c   1.000
_cell.angle_alpha   90.00
_cell.angle_beta   90.00
_cell.angle_gamma   90.00
#
_symmetry.space_group_name_H-M   'P 1'
#
loop_
_entity.id
_entity.type
_entity.pdbx_description
1 polymer ?
#
loop_
_entity_poly.entity_id
_entity_poly.type
_entity_poly.pdbx_seq_one_letter_code
_entity_poly.pdbx_strand_id
1 'polypeptide(L)'
;MKNRIWREKAEIYWCKNCNVPLITPKCEICGEIGRRLNATPPIDARPAFQEDIKRIIKAILREFKDEKAVKTLIERDKIVLLNKIPHVDQADEIIIDGRVIGQIYFNPKIGVWRFKPVEEGSARIIANASGYWCIIKRRRIEKWDRISLSEVIDGEIPDQEGKIIVIGTQEGKSIGVGEYIGNQIKVIKAWEPQTTHIIREKSNIQKAIKANINALENLEKRSIAFISKVSKDYDKPICISFSGGKDSLATLILSIQAGADGKMLFNDTGLELPETVSYVDEISKKLGIELIKADAGKSFWESLDIFGPPARDYRWCCKMCKLIPILKTMKNEYPNGSLTLVGQRKYESLTRAKSQSIWKNKWLPDSINASPIMDWSALHVWLYIFWSKIDPNPLYQIGFDRLGCWLCPSCELAEFKLVKEVHPELWSEWENKLYEWAMKRGYSREWVDMGLWRWIKIPGDQRKLAKEMKMEIEEVDSRRLPTKIIEIIGHSPCQGKYSVEAKLDVKINLDSIKDVLPIIGEVKYSKKLNILTVNMKEANATLTSNGQITIITESEEKAEEYMTNILKAILRGMYCVKCNSCEYVCPTQSIKIEDHPSINNEKCIRCGKCQSNCPIAEYMSKIMIWRIKQ
;
A
#
# COMPACT_ATOMS: atom_id res chain seq x y z
N MET A 1 -16.84 -8.56 -1.74
CA MET A 1 -15.53 -8.81 -1.08
C MET A 1 -15.59 -10.11 -0.33
N LYS A 2 -14.76 -11.12 -0.68
CA LYS A 2 -14.55 -12.27 0.23
C LYS A 2 -13.97 -11.69 1.51
N ASN A 3 -14.58 -11.95 2.65
CA ASN A 3 -14.12 -11.50 3.97
C ASN A 3 -12.65 -11.86 4.14
N ARG A 4 -11.76 -10.86 4.03
CA ARG A 4 -10.35 -11.01 4.36
C ARG A 4 -10.25 -11.08 5.88
N ILE A 5 -10.30 -12.29 6.41
CA ILE A 5 -10.25 -12.51 7.86
C ILE A 5 -8.80 -12.45 8.30
N TRP A 6 -8.48 -11.50 9.15
CA TRP A 6 -7.22 -11.48 9.89
C TRP A 6 -7.21 -12.65 10.87
N ARG A 7 -6.24 -13.55 10.74
CA ARG A 7 -6.07 -14.68 11.66
C ARG A 7 -5.56 -14.23 13.02
N GLU A 8 -4.71 -13.20 13.04
CA GLU A 8 -4.14 -12.63 14.25
C GLU A 8 -4.55 -11.17 14.37
N LYS A 9 -4.77 -10.72 15.58
CA LYS A 9 -5.11 -9.35 15.94
C LYS A 9 -4.08 -8.84 16.92
N ALA A 10 -3.71 -7.57 16.83
CA ALA A 10 -2.91 -6.94 17.86
C ALA A 10 -3.69 -6.92 19.18
N GLU A 11 -3.00 -7.15 20.27
CA GLU A 11 -3.57 -7.09 21.61
C GLU A 11 -3.25 -5.72 22.20
N ILE A 12 -4.27 -4.91 22.34
CA ILE A 12 -4.22 -3.61 23.00
C ILE A 12 -5.24 -3.63 24.13
N TYR A 13 -4.84 -3.09 25.26
CA TYR A 13 -5.68 -2.96 26.45
C TYR A 13 -5.85 -1.50 26.84
N TRP A 14 -6.78 -1.20 27.71
CA TRP A 14 -7.03 0.15 28.21
C TRP A 14 -7.21 0.15 29.71
N CYS A 15 -6.37 0.88 30.42
CA CYS A 15 -6.50 1.09 31.85
C CYS A 15 -7.62 2.09 32.13
N LYS A 16 -8.66 1.67 32.86
CA LYS A 16 -9.77 2.55 33.24
C LYS A 16 -9.37 3.61 34.27
N ASN A 17 -8.51 3.24 35.23
CA ASN A 17 -8.10 4.14 36.32
C ASN A 17 -7.16 5.25 35.83
N CYS A 18 -6.20 4.90 34.96
CA CYS A 18 -5.24 5.86 34.42
C CYS A 18 -5.66 6.49 33.09
N ASN A 19 -6.71 5.94 32.47
CA ASN A 19 -7.23 6.33 31.16
C ASN A 19 -6.19 6.32 30.03
N VAL A 20 -5.38 5.27 29.96
CA VAL A 20 -4.30 5.15 28.97
C VAL A 20 -4.34 3.80 28.26
N PRO A 21 -3.88 3.74 26.99
CA PRO A 21 -3.69 2.48 26.28
C PRO A 21 -2.51 1.70 26.85
N LEU A 22 -2.64 0.38 26.87
CA LEU A 22 -1.65 -0.56 27.34
C LEU A 22 -1.29 -1.56 26.24
N ILE A 23 -0.01 -1.92 26.14
CA ILE A 23 0.52 -2.95 25.23
C ILE A 23 0.62 -4.33 25.91
N THR A 24 0.37 -4.39 27.20
CA THR A 24 0.20 -5.61 28.00
C THR A 24 -1.02 -5.46 28.89
N PRO A 25 -1.58 -6.55 29.46
CA PRO A 25 -2.80 -6.45 30.27
C PRO A 25 -2.65 -5.58 31.53
N LYS A 26 -1.47 -5.53 32.16
CA LYS A 26 -1.27 -4.86 33.47
C LYS A 26 -0.78 -3.42 33.30
N CYS A 27 -1.39 -2.48 34.00
CA CYS A 27 -0.97 -1.08 34.09
C CYS A 27 0.15 -0.92 35.13
N GLU A 28 1.29 -0.40 34.72
CA GLU A 28 2.46 -0.21 35.62
C GLU A 28 2.28 0.95 36.61
N ILE A 29 1.32 1.86 36.39
CA ILE A 29 1.06 2.97 37.31
C ILE A 29 0.17 2.52 38.48
N CYS A 30 -0.95 1.85 38.20
CA CYS A 30 -1.95 1.53 39.21
C CYS A 30 -2.08 0.02 39.52
N GLY A 31 -1.39 -0.84 38.79
CA GLY A 31 -1.41 -2.29 38.99
C GLY A 31 -2.64 -3.00 38.42
N GLU A 32 -3.67 -2.28 38.01
CA GLU A 32 -4.93 -2.84 37.50
C GLU A 32 -4.77 -3.53 36.15
N ILE A 33 -5.65 -4.51 35.92
CA ILE A 33 -5.75 -5.19 34.64
C ILE A 33 -6.62 -4.36 33.70
N GLY A 34 -6.02 -3.93 32.59
CA GLY A 34 -6.71 -3.19 31.54
C GLY A 34 -7.76 -4.02 30.80
N ARG A 35 -8.82 -3.36 30.37
CA ARG A 35 -9.81 -3.97 29.50
C ARG A 35 -9.24 -4.13 28.09
N ARG A 36 -9.39 -5.31 27.47
CA ARG A 36 -9.02 -5.53 26.07
C ARG A 36 -9.83 -4.62 25.14
N LEU A 37 -9.14 -3.94 24.22
CA LEU A 37 -9.76 -3.07 23.23
C LEU A 37 -10.56 -3.90 22.23
N ASN A 38 -11.80 -3.46 21.96
CA ASN A 38 -12.67 -4.05 20.94
C ASN A 38 -12.79 -3.07 19.77
N ALA A 39 -12.13 -3.38 18.66
CA ALA A 39 -12.11 -2.58 17.44
C ALA A 39 -12.00 -3.48 16.21
N THR A 40 -12.14 -2.91 15.04
CA THR A 40 -12.03 -3.64 13.77
C THR A 40 -10.61 -4.22 13.58
N PRO A 41 -10.46 -5.52 13.30
CA PRO A 41 -9.16 -6.13 13.05
C PRO A 41 -8.39 -5.49 11.87
N PRO A 42 -7.04 -5.45 11.95
CA PRO A 42 -6.15 -6.14 12.90
C PRO A 42 -5.94 -5.44 14.24
N ILE A 43 -6.59 -4.31 14.53
CA ILE A 43 -6.42 -3.46 15.71
C ILE A 43 -4.98 -2.89 15.76
N ASP A 44 -4.47 -2.45 14.63
CA ASP A 44 -3.15 -1.81 14.52
C ASP A 44 -3.26 -0.29 14.80
N ALA A 45 -3.85 0.04 15.96
CA ALA A 45 -4.15 1.41 16.33
C ALA A 45 -2.89 2.22 16.64
N ARG A 46 -2.91 3.51 16.26
CA ARG A 46 -1.86 4.50 16.50
C ARG A 46 -2.39 5.71 17.27
N PRO A 47 -1.56 6.44 18.00
CA PRO A 47 -1.92 7.75 18.53
C PRO A 47 -2.29 8.72 17.41
N ALA A 48 -3.30 9.54 17.65
CA ALA A 48 -3.65 10.65 16.78
C ALA A 48 -2.70 11.84 17.04
N PHE A 49 -2.22 12.46 15.97
CA PHE A 49 -1.44 13.69 16.01
C PHE A 49 -2.35 14.92 15.92
N GLN A 50 -1.76 16.11 16.08
CA GLN A 50 -2.53 17.35 16.13
C GLN A 50 -3.39 17.55 14.88
N GLU A 51 -2.85 17.25 13.69
CA GLU A 51 -3.60 17.43 12.44
C GLU A 51 -4.70 16.39 12.26
N ASP A 52 -4.52 15.16 12.78
CA ASP A 52 -5.60 14.18 12.86
C ASP A 52 -6.77 14.70 13.70
N ILE A 53 -6.48 15.28 14.89
CA ILE A 53 -7.50 15.86 15.77
C ILE A 53 -8.24 17.00 15.08
N LYS A 54 -7.53 17.91 14.42
CA LYS A 54 -8.17 18.99 13.64
C LYS A 54 -9.07 18.45 12.53
N ARG A 55 -8.62 17.39 11.84
CA ARG A 55 -9.39 16.71 10.80
C ARG A 55 -10.68 16.10 11.35
N ILE A 56 -10.59 15.43 12.49
CA ILE A 56 -11.74 14.84 13.19
C ILE A 56 -12.73 15.95 13.59
N ILE A 57 -12.26 17.02 14.21
CA ILE A 57 -13.10 18.16 14.61
C ILE A 57 -13.81 18.77 13.40
N LYS A 58 -13.08 19.02 12.30
CA LYS A 58 -13.69 19.54 11.06
C LYS A 58 -14.75 18.59 10.49
N ALA A 59 -14.53 17.27 10.58
CA ALA A 59 -15.50 16.28 10.10
C ALA A 59 -16.76 16.23 10.98
N ILE A 60 -16.62 16.33 12.31
CA ILE A 60 -17.74 16.40 13.25
C ILE A 60 -18.56 17.68 13.02
N LEU A 61 -17.89 18.84 12.93
CA LEU A 61 -18.56 20.12 12.65
C LEU A 61 -19.29 20.12 11.30
N ARG A 62 -18.70 19.50 10.27
CA ARG A 62 -19.38 19.36 8.97
C ARG A 62 -20.64 18.51 9.07
N GLU A 63 -20.64 17.48 9.91
CA GLU A 63 -21.79 16.59 10.08
C GLU A 63 -22.89 17.23 10.91
N PHE A 64 -22.56 17.75 12.08
CA PHE A 64 -23.53 18.19 13.09
C PHE A 64 -23.73 19.69 13.16
N LYS A 65 -22.86 20.52 12.58
CA LYS A 65 -22.88 21.98 12.69
C LYS A 65 -22.96 22.50 14.15
N ASP A 66 -22.42 21.74 15.11
CA ASP A 66 -22.54 21.97 16.54
C ASP A 66 -21.19 21.78 17.27
N GLU A 67 -20.70 22.85 17.90
CA GLU A 67 -19.48 22.79 18.73
C GLU A 67 -19.67 21.99 20.02
N LYS A 68 -20.92 21.89 20.54
CA LYS A 68 -21.22 21.06 21.70
C LYS A 68 -21.00 19.59 21.37
N ALA A 69 -21.38 19.16 20.15
CA ALA A 69 -21.10 17.80 19.68
C ALA A 69 -19.58 17.52 19.60
N VAL A 70 -18.77 18.48 19.18
CA VAL A 70 -17.30 18.35 19.21
C VAL A 70 -16.81 18.11 20.63
N LYS A 71 -17.21 18.97 21.58
CA LYS A 71 -16.81 18.87 23.01
C LYS A 71 -17.28 17.55 23.64
N THR A 72 -18.45 17.06 23.25
CA THR A 72 -19.04 15.81 23.71
C THR A 72 -18.25 14.59 23.22
N LEU A 73 -17.79 14.62 21.97
CA LEU A 73 -17.11 13.48 21.32
C LEU A 73 -15.61 13.51 21.53
N ILE A 74 -14.98 14.68 21.44
CA ILE A 74 -13.52 14.87 21.53
C ILE A 74 -13.21 15.76 22.73
N GLU A 75 -13.06 15.13 23.88
CA GLU A 75 -12.65 15.84 25.11
C GLU A 75 -11.17 16.23 25.02
N ARG A 76 -10.87 17.42 25.54
CA ARG A 76 -9.46 17.86 25.71
C ARG A 76 -8.75 17.00 26.75
N ASP A 77 -7.43 16.94 26.65
CA ASP A 77 -6.57 16.21 27.60
C ASP A 77 -6.83 14.70 27.68
N LYS A 78 -7.22 14.10 26.54
CA LYS A 78 -7.35 12.64 26.40
C LYS A 78 -6.55 12.11 25.23
N ILE A 79 -6.02 10.89 25.38
CA ILE A 79 -5.40 10.18 24.27
C ILE A 79 -6.49 9.72 23.31
N VAL A 80 -6.29 10.06 22.04
CA VAL A 80 -7.09 9.56 20.91
C VAL A 80 -6.25 8.57 20.14
N LEU A 81 -6.79 7.37 19.88
CA LEU A 81 -6.18 6.43 18.96
C LEU A 81 -7.00 6.35 17.66
N LEU A 82 -6.31 6.11 16.56
CA LEU A 82 -6.89 5.85 15.24
C LEU A 82 -6.59 4.42 14.82
N ASN A 83 -7.62 3.66 14.47
CA ASN A 83 -7.53 2.30 13.99
C ASN A 83 -8.04 2.22 12.55
N LYS A 84 -7.15 1.95 11.61
CA LYS A 84 -7.49 1.87 10.19
C LYS A 84 -8.49 0.76 9.90
N ILE A 85 -9.55 1.08 9.14
CA ILE A 85 -10.62 0.15 8.78
C ILE A 85 -10.78 0.02 7.27
N PRO A 86 -11.31 -1.13 6.77
CA PRO A 86 -11.63 -1.29 5.36
C PRO A 86 -12.71 -0.29 4.92
N HIS A 87 -12.40 0.49 3.91
CA HIS A 87 -13.31 1.44 3.28
C HIS A 87 -12.95 1.59 1.79
N VAL A 88 -13.76 2.31 1.03
CA VAL A 88 -13.50 2.61 -0.39
C VAL A 88 -12.29 3.52 -0.59
N ASP A 89 -12.02 4.37 0.40
CA ASP A 89 -10.83 5.21 0.53
C ASP A 89 -10.36 5.19 1.99
N GLN A 90 -9.61 6.17 2.48
CA GLN A 90 -9.11 6.19 3.84
C GLN A 90 -10.24 6.30 4.87
N ALA A 91 -10.18 5.44 5.89
CA ALA A 91 -11.09 5.48 7.03
C ALA A 91 -10.45 4.90 8.29
N ASP A 92 -10.80 5.51 9.43
CA ASP A 92 -10.30 5.12 10.74
C ASP A 92 -11.43 5.09 11.77
N GLU A 93 -11.38 4.14 12.69
CA GLU A 93 -12.12 4.19 13.95
C GLU A 93 -11.39 5.12 14.91
N ILE A 94 -12.17 5.98 15.58
CA ILE A 94 -11.67 6.91 16.60
C ILE A 94 -11.93 6.27 17.97
N ILE A 95 -10.86 6.09 18.75
CA ILE A 95 -10.89 5.42 20.04
C ILE A 95 -10.50 6.41 21.13
N ILE A 96 -11.40 6.59 22.11
CA ILE A 96 -11.22 7.42 23.30
C ILE A 96 -11.77 6.64 24.49
N ASP A 97 -11.15 6.74 25.67
CA ASP A 97 -11.55 6.01 26.88
C ASP A 97 -11.63 4.49 26.69
N GLY A 98 -10.80 3.95 25.78
CA GLY A 98 -10.78 2.53 25.44
C GLY A 98 -12.02 2.04 24.67
N ARG A 99 -12.77 2.94 24.03
CA ARG A 99 -13.95 2.63 23.23
C ARG A 99 -13.93 3.34 21.89
N VAL A 100 -14.47 2.68 20.88
CA VAL A 100 -14.70 3.29 19.57
C VAL A 100 -15.88 4.25 19.69
N ILE A 101 -15.65 5.55 19.48
CA ILE A 101 -16.69 6.58 19.54
C ILE A 101 -17.30 6.88 18.17
N GLY A 102 -16.56 6.62 17.09
CA GLY A 102 -17.02 6.92 15.74
C GLY A 102 -16.03 6.48 14.69
N GLN A 103 -16.40 6.70 13.45
CA GLN A 103 -15.59 6.47 12.28
C GLN A 103 -15.40 7.76 11.52
N ILE A 104 -14.16 8.12 11.21
CA ILE A 104 -13.84 9.17 10.25
C ILE A 104 -13.48 8.50 8.92
N TYR A 105 -14.01 9.01 7.81
CA TYR A 105 -13.77 8.45 6.50
C TYR A 105 -13.75 9.53 5.41
N PHE A 106 -12.89 9.34 4.43
CA PHE A 106 -12.84 10.21 3.27
C PHE A 106 -13.92 9.82 2.27
N ASN A 107 -14.71 10.80 1.82
CA ASN A 107 -15.71 10.60 0.77
C ASN A 107 -15.12 11.08 -0.57
N PRO A 108 -14.70 10.17 -1.47
CA PRO A 108 -14.05 10.55 -2.71
C PRO A 108 -14.97 11.30 -3.69
N LYS A 109 -16.31 11.13 -3.61
CA LYS A 109 -17.25 11.82 -4.50
C LYS A 109 -17.25 13.35 -4.33
N ILE A 110 -17.04 13.80 -3.10
CA ILE A 110 -17.08 15.24 -2.74
C ILE A 110 -15.73 15.72 -2.18
N GLY A 111 -14.73 14.84 -2.13
CA GLY A 111 -13.36 15.17 -1.73
C GLY A 111 -13.22 15.66 -0.28
N VAL A 112 -14.07 15.19 0.66
CA VAL A 112 -14.06 15.65 2.04
C VAL A 112 -14.14 14.53 3.05
N TRP A 113 -13.62 14.80 4.24
CA TRP A 113 -13.76 13.94 5.40
C TRP A 113 -15.16 14.04 5.99
N ARG A 114 -15.76 12.89 6.32
CA ARG A 114 -17.05 12.73 6.99
C ARG A 114 -16.83 12.00 8.32
N PHE A 115 -17.76 12.20 9.24
CA PHE A 115 -17.80 11.52 10.54
C PHE A 115 -19.11 10.77 10.70
N LYS A 116 -19.04 9.59 11.33
CA LYS A 116 -20.22 8.82 11.73
C LYS A 116 -20.00 8.29 13.14
N PRO A 117 -20.85 8.65 14.12
CA PRO A 117 -20.77 8.07 15.45
C PRO A 117 -21.15 6.59 15.41
N VAL A 118 -20.60 5.82 16.36
CA VAL A 118 -21.00 4.44 16.62
C VAL A 118 -21.54 4.34 18.06
N GLU A 119 -21.74 3.15 18.57
CA GLU A 119 -22.44 2.87 19.84
C GLU A 119 -22.10 3.85 20.98
N GLU A 120 -20.82 3.97 21.36
CA GLU A 120 -20.38 4.85 22.44
C GLU A 120 -20.52 6.33 22.09
N GLY A 121 -20.12 6.77 20.89
CA GLY A 121 -20.24 8.16 20.47
C GLY A 121 -21.71 8.59 20.36
N SER A 122 -22.56 7.70 19.90
CA SER A 122 -24.01 7.93 19.86
C SER A 122 -24.62 8.05 21.24
N ALA A 123 -24.19 7.22 22.20
CA ALA A 123 -24.63 7.31 23.59
C ALA A 123 -24.19 8.65 24.22
N ARG A 124 -22.97 9.14 23.90
CA ARG A 124 -22.49 10.47 24.34
C ARG A 124 -23.35 11.61 23.78
N ILE A 125 -23.73 11.53 22.48
CA ILE A 125 -24.60 12.51 21.82
C ILE A 125 -25.96 12.56 22.49
N ILE A 126 -26.62 11.41 22.71
CA ILE A 126 -27.92 11.34 23.39
C ILE A 126 -27.85 11.90 24.82
N ALA A 127 -26.85 11.45 25.61
CA ALA A 127 -26.71 11.88 27.02
C ALA A 127 -26.45 13.37 27.18
N ASN A 128 -25.90 14.05 26.17
CA ASN A 128 -25.60 15.49 26.21
C ASN A 128 -26.53 16.32 25.34
N ALA A 129 -27.51 15.73 24.67
CA ALA A 129 -28.41 16.42 23.71
C ALA A 129 -27.59 17.35 22.79
N SER A 130 -26.66 16.77 21.98
CA SER A 130 -25.74 17.52 21.14
C SER A 130 -25.73 16.99 19.71
N GLY A 131 -25.49 17.89 18.74
CA GLY A 131 -25.58 17.57 17.32
C GLY A 131 -26.99 17.19 16.89
N TYR A 132 -27.12 16.34 15.87
CA TYR A 132 -28.43 15.85 15.41
C TYR A 132 -28.79 14.55 16.10
N TRP A 133 -29.89 14.57 16.84
CA TRP A 133 -30.38 13.43 17.59
C TRP A 133 -31.89 13.41 17.66
N CYS A 134 -32.48 12.25 17.91
CA CYS A 134 -33.91 12.15 18.18
C CYS A 134 -34.22 11.05 19.20
N ILE A 135 -35.27 11.24 19.96
CA ILE A 135 -35.87 10.25 20.86
C ILE A 135 -37.14 9.73 20.21
N ILE A 136 -37.33 8.43 20.18
CA ILE A 136 -38.50 7.76 19.62
C ILE A 136 -39.18 6.83 20.64
N LYS A 137 -40.44 6.46 20.38
CA LYS A 137 -41.20 5.55 21.25
C LYS A 137 -40.69 4.10 21.17
N ARG A 138 -40.11 3.71 20.04
CA ARG A 138 -39.62 2.36 19.84
C ARG A 138 -38.41 2.09 20.74
N ARG A 139 -38.38 0.91 21.38
CA ARG A 139 -37.22 0.47 22.18
C ARG A 139 -36.14 -0.21 21.36
N ARG A 140 -36.46 -0.68 20.14
CA ARG A 140 -35.56 -1.34 19.19
C ARG A 140 -35.86 -0.89 17.78
N ILE A 141 -34.85 -0.88 16.95
CA ILE A 141 -34.91 -0.60 15.52
C ILE A 141 -34.00 -1.57 14.78
N GLU A 142 -34.24 -1.74 13.48
CA GLU A 142 -33.43 -2.58 12.62
C GLU A 142 -32.77 -1.75 11.50
N LYS A 143 -31.70 -2.27 10.95
CA LYS A 143 -31.05 -1.66 9.80
C LYS A 143 -32.04 -1.61 8.63
N TRP A 144 -32.13 -0.45 7.97
CA TRP A 144 -33.01 -0.11 6.87
C TRP A 144 -34.44 0.30 7.29
N ASP A 145 -34.79 0.27 8.57
CA ASP A 145 -36.03 0.86 9.04
C ASP A 145 -36.14 2.31 8.57
N ARG A 146 -37.37 2.74 8.33
CA ARG A 146 -37.73 4.13 8.09
C ARG A 146 -38.56 4.63 9.26
N ILE A 147 -38.09 5.71 9.87
CA ILE A 147 -38.72 6.35 11.02
C ILE A 147 -39.32 7.66 10.52
N SER A 148 -40.64 7.81 10.64
CA SER A 148 -41.30 9.06 10.33
C SER A 148 -41.00 10.12 11.39
N LEU A 149 -40.90 11.38 11.01
CA LEU A 149 -40.77 12.48 11.98
C LEU A 149 -41.92 12.53 12.98
N SER A 150 -43.13 12.02 12.64
CA SER A 150 -44.26 11.89 13.57
C SER A 150 -44.01 10.89 14.72
N GLU A 151 -43.03 10.00 14.61
CA GLU A 151 -42.62 9.08 15.66
C GLU A 151 -41.57 9.68 16.62
N VAL A 152 -40.99 10.83 16.24
CA VAL A 152 -40.04 11.56 17.06
C VAL A 152 -40.76 12.31 18.17
N ILE A 153 -40.32 12.10 19.41
CA ILE A 153 -40.89 12.73 20.61
C ILE A 153 -40.12 13.99 20.95
N ASP A 154 -38.79 13.95 20.81
CA ASP A 154 -37.88 15.04 21.14
C ASP A 154 -36.61 14.90 20.30
N GLY A 155 -35.91 15.99 20.02
CA GLY A 155 -34.65 15.95 19.29
C GLY A 155 -34.31 17.19 18.48
N GLU A 156 -33.12 17.19 17.95
CA GLU A 156 -32.59 18.20 17.02
C GLU A 156 -32.47 17.55 15.64
N ILE A 157 -33.39 17.87 14.73
CA ILE A 157 -33.49 17.30 13.39
C ILE A 157 -32.65 18.14 12.42
N PRO A 158 -31.83 17.53 11.53
CA PRO A 158 -31.05 18.28 10.54
C PRO A 158 -31.96 19.01 9.52
N ASP A 159 -31.51 20.18 9.09
CA ASP A 159 -32.13 21.01 8.04
C ASP A 159 -31.80 20.54 6.61
N GLN A 160 -30.83 19.59 6.46
CA GLN A 160 -30.34 19.14 5.17
C GLN A 160 -30.37 17.60 5.08
N GLU A 161 -30.78 17.12 3.91
CA GLU A 161 -30.74 15.70 3.60
C GLU A 161 -29.30 15.15 3.59
N GLY A 162 -29.15 13.85 3.85
CA GLY A 162 -27.86 13.15 3.87
C GLY A 162 -27.05 13.38 5.15
N LYS A 163 -27.59 14.09 6.14
CA LYS A 163 -26.98 14.26 7.46
C LYS A 163 -27.23 13.05 8.35
N ILE A 164 -26.25 12.75 9.20
CA ILE A 164 -26.36 11.69 10.21
C ILE A 164 -27.17 12.20 11.40
N ILE A 165 -28.10 11.38 11.86
CA ILE A 165 -28.89 11.61 13.08
C ILE A 165 -28.76 10.41 14.01
N VAL A 166 -28.58 10.67 15.30
CA VAL A 166 -28.49 9.64 16.34
C VAL A 166 -29.89 9.35 16.89
N ILE A 167 -30.20 8.08 17.07
CA ILE A 167 -31.53 7.63 17.50
C ILE A 167 -31.44 7.07 18.90
N GLY A 168 -32.28 7.58 19.79
CA GLY A 168 -32.38 7.19 21.19
C GLY A 168 -33.76 6.78 21.61
N THR A 169 -33.86 6.12 22.78
CA THR A 169 -35.10 5.74 23.46
C THR A 169 -35.50 6.79 24.49
N GLN A 170 -36.76 6.75 24.97
CA GLN A 170 -37.26 7.58 26.07
C GLN A 170 -36.46 7.42 27.38
N GLU A 171 -35.72 6.28 27.54
CA GLU A 171 -34.84 6.03 28.67
C GLU A 171 -33.48 6.72 28.53
N GLY A 172 -33.26 7.53 27.48
CA GLY A 172 -31.98 8.20 27.19
C GLY A 172 -30.86 7.27 26.71
N LYS A 173 -31.20 6.09 26.17
CA LYS A 173 -30.24 5.13 25.62
C LYS A 173 -30.16 5.23 24.10
N SER A 174 -28.98 5.20 23.54
CA SER A 174 -28.78 5.14 22.09
C SER A 174 -29.08 3.75 21.55
N ILE A 175 -29.82 3.67 20.43
CA ILE A 175 -30.19 2.42 19.75
C ILE A 175 -29.75 2.33 18.30
N GLY A 176 -29.27 3.44 17.71
CA GLY A 176 -28.81 3.42 16.33
C GLY A 176 -28.46 4.79 15.78
N VAL A 177 -28.07 4.77 14.51
CA VAL A 177 -27.87 5.97 13.70
C VAL A 177 -28.60 5.82 12.37
N GLY A 178 -29.12 6.92 11.87
CA GLY A 178 -29.78 7.02 10.58
C GLY A 178 -29.26 8.17 9.75
N GLU A 179 -29.76 8.24 8.54
CA GLU A 179 -29.56 9.34 7.62
C GLU A 179 -30.90 10.03 7.38
N TYR A 180 -30.93 11.35 7.46
CA TYR A 180 -32.13 12.13 7.22
C TYR A 180 -32.38 12.25 5.71
N ILE A 181 -33.52 11.74 5.23
CA ILE A 181 -33.86 11.70 3.79
C ILE A 181 -35.39 11.85 3.67
N GLY A 182 -35.85 12.83 2.90
CA GLY A 182 -37.27 12.98 2.52
C GLY A 182 -38.23 13.01 3.71
N ASN A 183 -37.95 13.79 4.74
CA ASN A 183 -38.75 13.88 5.96
C ASN A 183 -38.86 12.57 6.76
N GLN A 184 -37.91 11.67 6.58
CA GLN A 184 -37.79 10.41 7.31
C GLN A 184 -36.34 10.17 7.74
N ILE A 185 -36.17 9.34 8.73
CA ILE A 185 -34.84 8.85 9.15
C ILE A 185 -34.69 7.41 8.66
N LYS A 186 -33.77 7.20 7.71
CA LYS A 186 -33.39 5.86 7.24
C LYS A 186 -32.29 5.30 8.16
N VAL A 187 -32.60 4.25 8.89
CA VAL A 187 -31.65 3.60 9.80
C VAL A 187 -30.51 2.94 8.99
N ILE A 188 -29.28 3.36 9.27
CA ILE A 188 -28.06 2.81 8.60
C ILE A 188 -27.33 1.80 9.48
N LYS A 189 -27.43 1.94 10.82
CA LYS A 189 -26.90 0.96 11.78
C LYS A 189 -27.75 0.97 13.05
N ALA A 190 -28.02 -0.20 13.60
CA ALA A 190 -28.78 -0.41 14.83
C ALA A 190 -27.99 -1.29 15.81
N TRP A 191 -28.24 -1.12 17.10
CA TRP A 191 -27.64 -1.91 18.19
C TRP A 191 -28.58 -1.96 19.40
N GLU A 192 -28.29 -2.85 20.33
CA GLU A 192 -28.99 -2.93 21.62
C GLU A 192 -28.78 -1.64 22.41
N PRO A 193 -29.76 -1.19 23.22
CA PRO A 193 -29.73 0.08 23.95
C PRO A 193 -28.44 0.29 24.74
N GLN A 194 -27.71 1.35 24.42
CA GLN A 194 -26.41 1.69 25.00
C GLN A 194 -26.45 2.96 25.82
N THR A 195 -25.70 2.97 26.93
CA THR A 195 -25.40 4.15 27.74
C THR A 195 -23.93 4.52 27.58
N THR A 196 -23.57 5.76 27.91
CA THR A 196 -22.20 6.26 27.80
C THR A 196 -21.27 5.71 28.89
N HIS A 197 -19.98 5.56 28.55
CA HIS A 197 -18.92 5.10 29.42
C HIS A 197 -17.73 6.06 29.39
N ILE A 198 -17.93 7.26 29.88
CA ILE A 198 -16.89 8.30 29.94
C ILE A 198 -15.98 8.04 31.15
N ILE A 199 -14.66 8.05 30.92
CA ILE A 199 -13.65 8.07 31.97
C ILE A 199 -13.26 9.53 32.23
N ARG A 200 -13.43 10.02 33.45
CA ARG A 200 -13.13 11.43 33.78
C ARG A 200 -11.65 11.74 33.91
N GLU A 201 -10.83 10.71 34.11
CA GLU A 201 -9.37 10.84 34.26
C GLU A 201 -8.74 11.32 32.96
N LYS A 202 -7.86 12.33 33.08
CA LYS A 202 -7.07 12.89 31.98
C LYS A 202 -5.93 11.95 31.59
N SER A 203 -5.54 11.99 30.31
CA SER A 203 -4.46 11.16 29.78
C SER A 203 -3.60 11.91 28.77
N ASN A 204 -2.33 11.50 28.71
CA ASN A 204 -1.38 11.98 27.71
C ASN A 204 -0.35 10.88 27.42
N ILE A 205 0.46 11.09 26.39
CA ILE A 205 1.46 10.11 25.93
C ILE A 205 2.49 9.78 27.02
N GLN A 206 2.92 10.76 27.83
CA GLN A 206 3.89 10.54 28.91
C GLN A 206 3.31 9.60 29.99
N LYS A 207 2.04 9.74 30.30
CA LYS A 207 1.32 8.83 31.20
C LYS A 207 1.18 7.43 30.61
N ALA A 208 0.93 7.34 29.29
CA ALA A 208 0.87 6.05 28.60
C ALA A 208 2.25 5.35 28.61
N ILE A 209 3.35 6.08 28.38
CA ILE A 209 4.71 5.53 28.47
C ILE A 209 4.96 4.98 29.89
N LYS A 210 4.69 5.76 30.94
CA LYS A 210 4.84 5.31 32.34
C LYS A 210 4.02 4.06 32.66
N ALA A 211 2.82 3.95 32.09
CA ALA A 211 1.94 2.81 32.29
C ALA A 211 2.42 1.52 31.58
N ASN A 212 3.41 1.63 30.68
CA ASN A 212 3.92 0.53 29.86
C ASN A 212 5.45 0.37 29.98
N ILE A 213 6.10 0.94 31.01
CA ILE A 213 7.57 1.04 31.06
C ILE A 213 8.25 -0.33 31.00
N ASN A 214 7.83 -1.29 31.86
CA ASN A 214 8.40 -2.63 31.86
C ASN A 214 8.09 -3.41 30.57
N ALA A 215 6.92 -3.15 29.99
CA ALA A 215 6.55 -3.76 28.72
C ALA A 215 7.44 -3.26 27.58
N LEU A 216 7.73 -1.96 27.52
CA LEU A 216 8.66 -1.35 26.54
C LEU A 216 10.08 -1.87 26.70
N GLU A 217 10.60 -1.95 27.93
CA GLU A 217 11.91 -2.54 28.21
C GLU A 217 12.01 -4.01 27.78
N ASN A 218 10.96 -4.79 28.03
CA ASN A 218 10.92 -6.19 27.62
C ASN A 218 10.85 -6.35 26.07
N LEU A 219 10.13 -5.47 25.39
CA LEU A 219 10.10 -5.44 23.92
C LEU A 219 11.48 -5.12 23.36
N GLU A 220 12.14 -4.09 23.90
CA GLU A 220 13.49 -3.71 23.51
C GLU A 220 14.47 -4.86 23.72
N LYS A 221 14.52 -5.46 24.92
CA LYS A 221 15.38 -6.60 25.25
C LYS A 221 15.19 -7.78 24.29
N ARG A 222 13.94 -8.12 23.95
CA ARG A 222 13.63 -9.20 23.00
C ARG A 222 14.12 -8.88 21.59
N SER A 223 13.93 -7.66 21.13
CA SER A 223 14.37 -7.22 19.80
C SER A 223 15.89 -7.13 19.70
N ILE A 224 16.57 -6.66 20.74
CA ILE A 224 18.03 -6.65 20.83
C ILE A 224 18.58 -8.10 20.83
N ALA A 225 18.01 -8.99 21.63
CA ALA A 225 18.39 -10.40 21.63
C ALA A 225 18.19 -11.07 20.26
N PHE A 226 17.10 -10.74 19.56
CA PHE A 226 16.86 -11.20 18.20
C PHE A 226 17.94 -10.69 17.24
N ILE A 227 18.26 -9.39 17.25
CA ILE A 227 19.31 -8.80 16.41
C ILE A 227 20.66 -9.48 16.70
N SER A 228 21.04 -9.59 17.96
CA SER A 228 22.31 -10.22 18.36
C SER A 228 22.41 -11.68 17.91
N LYS A 229 21.29 -12.41 18.00
CA LYS A 229 21.22 -13.81 17.55
C LYS A 229 21.41 -13.91 16.03
N VAL A 230 20.63 -13.17 15.24
CA VAL A 230 20.72 -13.26 13.77
C VAL A 230 22.07 -12.76 13.24
N SER A 231 22.70 -11.79 13.93
CA SER A 231 24.04 -11.32 13.58
C SER A 231 25.09 -12.42 13.75
N LYS A 232 24.99 -13.22 14.83
CA LYS A 232 25.88 -14.36 15.07
C LYS A 232 25.60 -15.54 14.10
N ASP A 233 24.31 -15.83 13.87
CA ASP A 233 23.90 -16.99 13.06
C ASP A 233 24.33 -16.85 11.59
N TYR A 234 24.40 -15.64 11.07
CA TYR A 234 24.67 -15.39 9.65
C TYR A 234 26.05 -14.83 9.35
N ASP A 235 26.74 -14.25 10.31
CA ASP A 235 28.11 -13.72 10.20
C ASP A 235 28.34 -12.89 8.92
N LYS A 236 27.45 -11.94 8.65
CA LYS A 236 27.47 -11.04 7.49
C LYS A 236 27.49 -9.58 7.92
N PRO A 237 28.10 -8.70 7.10
CA PRO A 237 28.02 -7.26 7.32
C PRO A 237 26.56 -6.81 7.49
N ILE A 238 26.31 -5.92 8.46
CA ILE A 238 24.96 -5.46 8.76
C ILE A 238 24.62 -4.25 7.90
N CYS A 239 23.42 -4.26 7.34
CA CYS A 239 22.78 -3.16 6.64
C CYS A 239 21.47 -2.84 7.34
N ILE A 240 21.20 -1.57 7.67
CA ILE A 240 19.97 -1.15 8.34
C ILE A 240 19.12 -0.39 7.33
N SER A 241 18.00 -1.01 6.91
CA SER A 241 17.09 -0.38 5.94
C SER A 241 16.29 0.74 6.61
N PHE A 242 16.48 1.97 6.15
CA PHE A 242 15.82 3.15 6.70
C PHE A 242 15.05 3.91 5.63
N SER A 243 13.75 4.04 5.79
CA SER A 243 12.86 4.74 4.84
C SER A 243 12.38 6.12 5.34
N GLY A 244 12.89 6.59 6.47
CA GLY A 244 12.37 7.78 7.15
C GLY A 244 11.04 7.57 7.87
N GLY A 245 10.44 6.38 7.80
CA GLY A 245 9.18 6.05 8.46
C GLY A 245 9.36 5.49 9.88
N LYS A 246 8.29 5.53 10.68
CA LYS A 246 8.27 5.10 12.10
C LYS A 246 8.82 3.69 12.35
N ASP A 247 8.47 2.73 11.48
CA ASP A 247 8.85 1.32 11.66
C ASP A 247 10.35 1.12 11.41
N SER A 248 10.90 1.79 10.41
CA SER A 248 12.35 1.81 10.15
C SER A 248 13.10 2.59 11.22
N LEU A 249 12.51 3.65 11.80
CA LEU A 249 13.10 4.40 12.92
C LEU A 249 13.22 3.52 14.17
N ALA A 250 12.16 2.82 14.55
CA ALA A 250 12.21 1.89 15.69
C ALA A 250 13.26 0.80 15.46
N THR A 251 13.36 0.25 14.25
CA THR A 251 14.39 -0.74 13.88
C THR A 251 15.80 -0.16 13.98
N LEU A 252 16.01 1.06 13.51
CA LEU A 252 17.30 1.76 13.58
C LEU A 252 17.73 1.95 15.04
N ILE A 253 16.84 2.46 15.91
CA ILE A 253 17.11 2.64 17.33
C ILE A 253 17.50 1.31 18.00
N LEU A 254 16.72 0.25 17.76
CA LEU A 254 17.00 -1.10 18.27
C LEU A 254 18.34 -1.65 17.77
N SER A 255 18.70 -1.37 16.52
CA SER A 255 19.99 -1.80 15.95
C SER A 255 21.18 -1.14 16.67
N ILE A 256 21.05 0.16 16.98
CA ILE A 256 22.06 0.90 17.75
C ILE A 256 22.16 0.33 19.16
N GLN A 257 21.04 0.13 19.83
CA GLN A 257 21.00 -0.43 21.20
C GLN A 257 21.56 -1.85 21.27
N ALA A 258 21.44 -2.61 20.18
CA ALA A 258 22.05 -3.93 20.04
C ALA A 258 23.56 -3.91 19.77
N GLY A 259 24.17 -2.73 19.59
CA GLY A 259 25.56 -2.58 19.18
C GLY A 259 25.83 -3.10 17.76
N ALA A 260 24.85 -3.07 16.89
CA ALA A 260 24.99 -3.51 15.51
C ALA A 260 25.87 -2.52 14.74
N ASP A 261 27.09 -2.96 14.37
CA ASP A 261 28.00 -2.18 13.53
C ASP A 261 27.55 -2.31 12.06
N GLY A 262 26.72 -1.37 11.61
CA GLY A 262 26.11 -1.41 10.29
C GLY A 262 25.84 -0.03 9.71
N LYS A 263 25.80 0.02 8.37
CA LYS A 263 25.48 1.23 7.62
C LYS A 263 23.96 1.37 7.43
N MET A 264 23.47 2.60 7.43
CA MET A 264 22.07 2.93 7.16
C MET A 264 21.82 3.04 5.66
N LEU A 265 20.94 2.22 5.10
CA LEU A 265 20.56 2.23 3.69
C LEU A 265 19.23 2.98 3.49
N PHE A 266 19.29 4.10 2.80
CA PHE A 266 18.11 4.81 2.31
C PHE A 266 17.95 4.59 0.80
N ASN A 267 16.75 4.23 0.38
CA ASN A 267 16.42 4.18 -1.05
C ASN A 267 15.71 5.46 -1.46
N ASP A 268 16.43 6.33 -2.14
CA ASP A 268 15.88 7.52 -2.77
C ASP A 268 15.27 7.12 -4.12
N THR A 269 13.95 7.17 -4.20
CA THR A 269 13.22 6.84 -5.44
C THR A 269 13.07 8.05 -6.37
N GLY A 270 13.50 9.24 -5.94
CA GLY A 270 13.19 10.52 -6.57
C GLY A 270 11.73 10.95 -6.40
N LEU A 271 10.98 10.24 -5.55
CA LEU A 271 9.55 10.45 -5.29
C LEU A 271 9.22 10.55 -3.80
N GLU A 272 10.20 10.69 -2.94
CA GLU A 272 10.01 11.01 -1.54
C GLU A 272 9.71 12.50 -1.39
N LEU A 273 8.91 12.85 -0.36
CA LEU A 273 8.73 14.27 -0.02
C LEU A 273 10.04 14.85 0.54
N PRO A 274 10.34 16.13 0.27
CA PRO A 274 11.60 16.78 0.68
C PRO A 274 11.91 16.63 2.16
N GLU A 275 10.89 16.68 3.03
CA GLU A 275 11.01 16.50 4.47
C GLU A 275 11.54 15.11 4.83
N THR A 276 11.17 14.08 4.07
CA THR A 276 11.70 12.73 4.30
C THR A 276 13.18 12.65 3.96
N VAL A 277 13.59 13.24 2.84
CA VAL A 277 15.01 13.25 2.42
C VAL A 277 15.86 14.00 3.46
N SER A 278 15.43 15.21 3.88
CA SER A 278 16.10 15.98 4.92
C SER A 278 16.17 15.24 6.24
N TYR A 279 15.07 14.61 6.66
CA TYR A 279 15.00 13.84 7.90
C TYR A 279 15.96 12.65 7.91
N VAL A 280 16.14 11.96 6.78
CA VAL A 280 17.11 10.86 6.67
C VAL A 280 18.54 11.34 6.90
N ASP A 281 18.92 12.46 6.28
CA ASP A 281 20.25 13.06 6.46
C ASP A 281 20.47 13.57 7.90
N GLU A 282 19.45 14.15 8.53
CA GLU A 282 19.49 14.61 9.92
C GLU A 282 19.64 13.44 10.90
N ILE A 283 18.87 12.38 10.73
CA ILE A 283 18.96 11.19 11.62
C ILE A 283 20.32 10.50 11.48
N SER A 284 20.85 10.37 10.27
CA SER A 284 22.20 9.81 10.05
C SER A 284 23.25 10.59 10.84
N LYS A 285 23.24 11.93 10.74
CA LYS A 285 24.15 12.80 11.48
C LYS A 285 23.93 12.75 12.99
N LYS A 286 22.68 12.85 13.45
CA LYS A 286 22.29 12.85 14.88
C LYS A 286 22.72 11.56 15.59
N LEU A 287 22.65 10.43 14.91
CA LEU A 287 22.96 9.11 15.46
C LEU A 287 24.39 8.65 15.13
N GLY A 288 25.14 9.40 14.31
CA GLY A 288 26.51 9.07 13.92
C GLY A 288 26.64 7.80 13.07
N ILE A 289 25.63 7.50 12.25
CA ILE A 289 25.60 6.28 11.40
C ILE A 289 25.89 6.65 9.95
N GLU A 290 26.78 5.90 9.31
CA GLU A 290 27.10 6.07 7.89
C GLU A 290 25.86 5.80 7.03
N LEU A 291 25.52 6.76 6.15
CA LEU A 291 24.38 6.70 5.24
C LEU A 291 24.82 6.27 3.84
N ILE A 292 24.23 5.20 3.35
CA ILE A 292 24.32 4.76 1.96
C ILE A 292 23.00 5.12 1.26
N LYS A 293 23.08 5.80 0.11
CA LYS A 293 21.91 6.14 -0.70
C LYS A 293 21.85 5.26 -1.95
N ALA A 294 20.76 4.51 -2.09
CA ALA A 294 20.41 3.82 -3.34
C ALA A 294 19.50 4.76 -4.14
N ASP A 295 20.12 5.53 -5.04
CA ASP A 295 19.47 6.60 -5.80
C ASP A 295 18.91 6.07 -7.12
N ALA A 296 17.62 6.31 -7.37
CA ALA A 296 16.95 6.02 -8.63
C ALA A 296 17.06 7.16 -9.65
N GLY A 297 17.50 8.34 -9.24
CA GLY A 297 17.58 9.51 -10.09
C GLY A 297 16.25 9.83 -10.78
N LYS A 298 16.28 10.01 -12.09
CA LYS A 298 15.10 10.31 -12.93
C LYS A 298 14.39 9.06 -13.47
N SER A 299 14.75 7.86 -13.02
CA SER A 299 14.24 6.58 -13.58
C SER A 299 12.71 6.47 -13.63
N PHE A 300 12.00 7.09 -12.69
CA PHE A 300 10.54 7.11 -12.73
C PHE A 300 10.00 7.84 -13.94
N TRP A 301 10.46 9.08 -14.16
CA TRP A 301 9.97 9.94 -15.22
C TRP A 301 10.36 9.43 -16.61
N GLU A 302 11.58 8.93 -16.74
CA GLU A 302 12.08 8.31 -17.99
C GLU A 302 11.32 7.02 -18.34
N SER A 303 10.91 6.27 -17.34
CA SER A 303 10.15 5.02 -17.52
C SER A 303 8.66 5.24 -17.72
N LEU A 304 8.13 6.39 -17.34
CA LEU A 304 6.69 6.70 -17.41
C LEU A 304 6.15 6.64 -18.84
N ASP A 305 6.91 7.12 -19.82
CA ASP A 305 6.51 7.12 -21.23
C ASP A 305 6.43 5.70 -21.81
N ILE A 306 7.24 4.79 -21.29
CA ILE A 306 7.31 3.39 -21.73
C ILE A 306 6.22 2.56 -21.06
N PHE A 307 6.11 2.65 -19.72
CA PHE A 307 5.19 1.83 -18.94
C PHE A 307 3.81 2.44 -18.75
N GLY A 308 3.67 3.75 -18.94
CA GLY A 308 2.48 4.49 -18.52
C GLY A 308 2.36 4.61 -17.00
N PRO A 309 1.29 5.23 -16.46
CA PRO A 309 1.09 5.39 -15.02
C PRO A 309 1.15 4.06 -14.28
N PRO A 310 1.84 3.99 -13.12
CA PRO A 310 1.87 2.77 -12.33
C PRO A 310 0.50 2.49 -11.72
N ALA A 311 0.24 1.22 -11.36
CA ALA A 311 -1.01 0.83 -10.72
C ALA A 311 -0.76 -0.10 -9.52
N ARG A 312 -1.77 -0.32 -8.67
CA ARG A 312 -1.67 -1.24 -7.51
C ARG A 312 -1.35 -2.68 -7.93
N ASP A 313 -1.80 -3.06 -9.10
CA ASP A 313 -1.56 -4.35 -9.76
C ASP A 313 -0.51 -4.29 -10.87
N TYR A 314 0.10 -3.09 -11.10
CA TYR A 314 1.11 -2.83 -12.13
C TYR A 314 2.25 -1.96 -11.60
N ARG A 315 3.04 -2.52 -10.67
CA ARG A 315 4.04 -1.80 -9.88
C ARG A 315 5.45 -1.80 -10.49
N TRP A 316 5.57 -1.47 -11.76
CA TRP A 316 6.88 -1.34 -12.40
C TRP A 316 7.79 -0.33 -11.67
N CYS A 317 7.20 0.75 -11.13
CA CYS A 317 7.92 1.79 -10.38
C CYS A 317 8.67 1.21 -9.16
N CYS A 318 8.08 0.26 -8.42
CA CYS A 318 8.79 -0.38 -7.31
C CYS A 318 10.04 -1.15 -7.77
N LYS A 319 10.05 -1.66 -9.01
CA LYS A 319 11.19 -2.35 -9.56
C LYS A 319 12.25 -1.37 -10.04
N MET A 320 11.84 -0.40 -10.84
CA MET A 320 12.73 0.60 -11.42
C MET A 320 13.36 1.51 -10.35
N CYS A 321 12.54 2.02 -9.43
CA CYS A 321 12.98 3.04 -8.47
C CYS A 321 13.40 2.50 -7.10
N LYS A 322 13.12 1.21 -6.79
CA LYS A 322 13.52 0.60 -5.50
C LYS A 322 14.44 -0.58 -5.66
N LEU A 323 13.98 -1.65 -6.28
CA LEU A 323 14.73 -2.91 -6.28
C LEU A 323 16.02 -2.83 -7.10
N ILE A 324 16.01 -2.16 -8.26
CA ILE A 324 17.20 -2.03 -9.10
C ILE A 324 18.26 -1.13 -8.47
N PRO A 325 17.96 0.09 -7.98
CA PRO A 325 18.94 0.89 -7.26
C PRO A 325 19.50 0.17 -6.03
N ILE A 326 18.65 -0.45 -5.21
CA ILE A 326 19.08 -1.25 -4.06
C ILE A 326 20.01 -2.39 -4.50
N LEU A 327 19.64 -3.15 -5.54
CA LEU A 327 20.49 -4.25 -6.05
C LEU A 327 21.88 -3.76 -6.46
N LYS A 328 21.93 -2.65 -7.19
CA LYS A 328 23.19 -2.03 -7.63
C LYS A 328 24.04 -1.59 -6.43
N THR A 329 23.45 -0.85 -5.51
CA THR A 329 24.12 -0.34 -4.29
C THR A 329 24.59 -1.50 -3.41
N MET A 330 23.72 -2.48 -3.15
CA MET A 330 24.08 -3.62 -2.30
C MET A 330 25.18 -4.50 -2.89
N LYS A 331 25.26 -4.65 -4.21
CA LYS A 331 26.37 -5.38 -4.84
C LYS A 331 27.71 -4.64 -4.73
N ASN A 332 27.69 -3.32 -4.75
CA ASN A 332 28.90 -2.52 -4.59
C ASN A 332 29.37 -2.49 -3.12
N GLU A 333 28.45 -2.24 -2.18
CA GLU A 333 28.76 -2.11 -0.75
C GLU A 333 28.97 -3.46 -0.05
N TYR A 334 28.23 -4.49 -0.49
CA TYR A 334 28.19 -5.82 0.12
C TYR A 334 28.32 -6.93 -0.94
N PRO A 335 29.47 -7.05 -1.62
CA PRO A 335 29.65 -8.03 -2.73
C PRO A 335 29.41 -9.48 -2.33
N ASN A 336 29.66 -9.82 -1.05
CA ASN A 336 29.42 -11.15 -0.48
C ASN A 336 28.07 -11.28 0.24
N GLY A 337 27.17 -10.30 0.03
CA GLY A 337 25.86 -10.23 0.67
C GLY A 337 25.90 -9.60 2.07
N SER A 338 24.73 -9.39 2.65
CA SER A 338 24.53 -8.70 3.92
C SER A 338 23.45 -9.35 4.78
N LEU A 339 23.47 -9.05 6.07
CA LEU A 339 22.31 -9.16 6.94
C LEU A 339 21.60 -7.79 6.96
N THR A 340 20.40 -7.70 6.37
CA THR A 340 19.65 -6.46 6.30
C THR A 340 18.55 -6.43 7.36
N LEU A 341 18.63 -5.50 8.30
CA LEU A 341 17.60 -5.26 9.31
C LEU A 341 16.51 -4.36 8.72
N VAL A 342 15.24 -4.81 8.79
CA VAL A 342 14.11 -4.18 8.10
C VAL A 342 12.96 -3.92 9.05
N GLY A 343 12.45 -2.71 9.08
CA GLY A 343 11.25 -2.34 9.84
C GLY A 343 9.97 -2.84 9.17
N GLN A 344 9.66 -4.13 9.30
CA GLN A 344 8.45 -4.75 8.77
C GLN A 344 7.62 -5.34 9.91
N ARG A 345 6.29 -5.16 9.86
CA ARG A 345 5.35 -5.66 10.88
C ARG A 345 4.24 -6.49 10.26
N LYS A 346 3.80 -7.53 10.95
CA LYS A 346 2.73 -8.45 10.48
C LYS A 346 1.37 -7.77 10.34
N TYR A 347 1.08 -6.76 11.15
CA TYR A 347 -0.21 -6.07 11.16
C TYR A 347 -0.41 -5.04 10.03
N GLU A 348 0.61 -4.73 9.26
CA GLU A 348 0.52 -3.75 8.17
C GLU A 348 -0.26 -4.25 6.94
N SER A 349 -0.24 -5.56 6.68
CA SER A 349 -0.98 -6.17 5.57
C SER A 349 -1.11 -7.68 5.72
N LEU A 350 -2.14 -8.26 5.09
CA LEU A 350 -2.35 -9.72 5.06
C LEU A 350 -1.18 -10.49 4.43
N THR A 351 -0.44 -9.87 3.52
CA THR A 351 0.76 -10.47 2.92
C THR A 351 1.88 -10.53 3.95
N ARG A 352 2.10 -9.43 4.70
CA ARG A 352 3.11 -9.38 5.76
C ARG A 352 2.78 -10.26 6.96
N ALA A 353 1.49 -10.44 7.27
CA ALA A 353 1.03 -11.37 8.31
C ALA A 353 1.43 -12.83 8.04
N LYS A 354 1.76 -13.19 6.79
CA LYS A 354 2.23 -14.51 6.39
C LYS A 354 3.76 -14.62 6.29
N SER A 355 4.47 -13.50 6.43
CA SER A 355 5.92 -13.45 6.32
C SER A 355 6.59 -13.95 7.59
N GLN A 356 7.75 -14.58 7.44
CA GLN A 356 8.62 -14.93 8.56
C GLN A 356 9.43 -13.71 9.00
N SER A 357 9.96 -13.73 10.24
CA SER A 357 10.84 -12.68 10.75
C SER A 357 12.20 -12.64 10.05
N ILE A 358 12.61 -13.74 9.43
CA ILE A 358 13.84 -13.86 8.63
C ILE A 358 13.45 -14.41 7.26
N TRP A 359 13.91 -13.74 6.20
CA TRP A 359 13.61 -14.16 4.83
C TRP A 359 14.68 -13.75 3.83
N LYS A 360 14.71 -14.42 2.66
CA LYS A 360 15.51 -14.02 1.50
C LYS A 360 14.65 -13.34 0.45
N ASN A 361 15.19 -12.29 -0.16
CA ASN A 361 14.55 -11.65 -1.30
C ASN A 361 15.10 -12.25 -2.59
N LYS A 362 14.22 -12.72 -3.48
CA LYS A 362 14.64 -13.30 -4.78
C LYS A 362 15.46 -12.34 -5.66
N TRP A 363 15.36 -11.04 -5.42
CA TRP A 363 16.10 -9.99 -6.13
C TRP A 363 17.47 -9.69 -5.52
N LEU A 364 17.64 -10.04 -4.24
CA LEU A 364 18.87 -9.89 -3.47
C LEU A 364 19.20 -11.24 -2.82
N PRO A 365 19.53 -12.28 -3.63
CA PRO A 365 19.66 -13.65 -3.13
C PRO A 365 20.78 -13.83 -2.12
N ASP A 366 21.80 -12.97 -2.17
CA ASP A 366 22.98 -13.01 -1.29
C ASP A 366 22.73 -12.30 0.04
N SER A 367 21.64 -11.53 0.15
CA SER A 367 21.25 -10.81 1.36
C SER A 367 20.15 -11.55 2.12
N ILE A 368 20.30 -11.56 3.44
CA ILE A 368 19.33 -12.10 4.39
C ILE A 368 18.63 -10.91 5.05
N ASN A 369 17.30 -10.91 5.06
CA ASN A 369 16.53 -9.86 5.71
C ASN A 369 15.99 -10.37 7.04
N ALA A 370 16.02 -9.53 8.07
CA ALA A 370 15.50 -9.84 9.39
C ALA A 370 14.70 -8.65 9.95
N SER A 371 13.54 -8.93 10.53
CA SER A 371 12.72 -7.89 11.17
C SER A 371 12.63 -8.08 12.67
N PRO A 372 13.26 -7.21 13.47
CA PRO A 372 13.21 -7.28 14.94
C PRO A 372 11.89 -6.83 15.52
N ILE A 373 11.02 -6.19 14.73
CA ILE A 373 9.73 -5.64 15.15
C ILE A 373 8.53 -6.33 14.48
N MET A 374 8.71 -7.55 13.95
CA MET A 374 7.68 -8.27 13.19
C MET A 374 6.33 -8.37 13.95
N ASP A 375 6.38 -8.60 15.25
CA ASP A 375 5.20 -8.78 16.11
C ASP A 375 4.69 -7.49 16.76
N TRP A 376 5.30 -6.34 16.48
CA TRP A 376 4.88 -5.07 17.06
C TRP A 376 3.63 -4.50 16.37
N SER A 377 2.68 -3.97 17.16
CA SER A 377 1.61 -3.12 16.63
C SER A 377 2.09 -1.68 16.43
N ALA A 378 1.30 -0.86 15.72
CA ALA A 378 1.60 0.56 15.58
C ALA A 378 1.72 1.27 16.94
N LEU A 379 0.90 0.89 17.93
CA LEU A 379 1.00 1.44 19.28
C LEU A 379 2.34 1.10 19.96
N HIS A 380 2.85 -0.14 19.81
CA HIS A 380 4.18 -0.52 20.30
C HIS A 380 5.26 0.38 19.71
N VAL A 381 5.25 0.55 18.39
CA VAL A 381 6.22 1.38 17.66
C VAL A 381 6.20 2.83 18.14
N TRP A 382 5.00 3.43 18.24
CA TRP A 382 4.87 4.83 18.63
C TRP A 382 5.27 5.07 20.10
N LEU A 383 4.84 4.21 21.03
CA LEU A 383 5.24 4.34 22.43
C LEU A 383 6.76 4.16 22.59
N TYR A 384 7.36 3.24 21.85
CA TYR A 384 8.81 3.03 21.85
C TYR A 384 9.57 4.25 21.32
N ILE A 385 9.15 4.84 20.18
CA ILE A 385 9.75 6.06 19.63
C ILE A 385 9.65 7.21 20.64
N PHE A 386 8.48 7.44 21.21
CA PHE A 386 8.31 8.51 22.20
C PHE A 386 9.13 8.28 23.48
N TRP A 387 9.28 7.02 23.89
CA TRP A 387 10.10 6.65 25.02
C TRP A 387 11.60 6.85 24.75
N SER A 388 12.06 6.56 23.55
CA SER A 388 13.46 6.76 23.12
C SER A 388 13.86 8.23 22.97
N LYS A 389 12.88 9.16 22.98
CA LYS A 389 13.09 10.61 22.81
C LYS A 389 13.78 10.99 21.49
N ILE A 390 13.62 10.19 20.46
CA ILE A 390 14.04 10.50 19.09
C ILE A 390 12.82 10.99 18.33
N ASP A 391 12.93 12.19 17.74
CA ASP A 391 11.83 12.80 17.00
C ASP A 391 11.53 11.99 15.74
N PRO A 392 10.27 11.64 15.50
CA PRO A 392 9.86 11.00 14.24
C PRO A 392 9.86 12.03 13.10
N ASN A 393 9.78 11.52 11.86
CA ASN A 393 9.64 12.37 10.68
C ASN A 393 8.50 13.39 10.85
N PRO A 394 8.74 14.70 10.57
CA PRO A 394 7.76 15.77 10.79
C PRO A 394 6.46 15.61 9.98
N LEU A 395 6.48 14.87 8.88
CA LEU A 395 5.29 14.61 8.06
C LEU A 395 4.15 13.94 8.84
N TYR A 396 4.44 13.19 9.90
CA TYR A 396 3.40 12.62 10.76
C TYR A 396 2.60 13.70 11.49
N GLN A 397 3.26 14.82 11.87
CA GLN A 397 2.60 15.94 12.56
C GLN A 397 1.63 16.70 11.65
N ILE A 398 1.87 16.70 10.35
CA ILE A 398 1.00 17.35 9.35
C ILE A 398 -0.05 16.41 8.74
N GLY A 399 -0.16 15.19 9.27
CA GLY A 399 -1.30 14.30 9.01
C GLY A 399 -1.04 13.15 8.04
N PHE A 400 0.21 12.91 7.65
CA PHE A 400 0.55 11.69 6.92
C PHE A 400 0.52 10.48 7.86
N ASP A 401 -0.18 9.43 7.45
CA ASP A 401 -0.23 8.15 8.19
C ASP A 401 0.90 7.20 7.76
N ARG A 402 1.32 7.34 6.51
CA ARG A 402 2.32 6.50 5.88
C ARG A 402 3.31 7.35 5.08
N LEU A 403 4.61 7.04 5.20
CA LEU A 403 5.67 7.68 4.42
C LEU A 403 6.15 6.76 3.29
N GLY A 404 6.49 7.35 2.15
CA GLY A 404 6.98 6.70 0.93
C GLY A 404 6.78 7.60 -0.28
N CYS A 405 6.82 7.03 -1.48
CA CYS A 405 6.60 7.80 -2.71
C CYS A 405 5.25 8.53 -2.67
N TRP A 406 5.26 9.85 -2.80
CA TRP A 406 4.07 10.71 -2.67
C TRP A 406 3.00 10.48 -3.75
N LEU A 407 3.37 9.97 -4.93
CA LEU A 407 2.43 9.59 -6.00
C LEU A 407 2.12 8.08 -6.04
N CYS A 408 2.41 7.33 -4.98
CA CYS A 408 2.27 5.88 -4.98
C CYS A 408 0.82 5.45 -5.31
N PRO A 409 0.58 4.58 -6.31
CA PRO A 409 -0.78 4.12 -6.62
C PRO A 409 -1.46 3.38 -5.47
N SER A 410 -0.69 2.97 -4.45
CA SER A 410 -1.23 2.35 -3.23
C SER A 410 -1.70 3.35 -2.19
N CYS A 411 -1.42 4.63 -2.35
CA CYS A 411 -1.99 5.68 -1.52
C CYS A 411 -3.50 5.83 -1.76
N GLU A 412 -4.21 6.38 -0.79
CA GLU A 412 -5.62 6.70 -0.91
C GLU A 412 -5.79 8.12 -1.50
N LEU A 413 -6.99 8.46 -1.99
CA LEU A 413 -7.25 9.81 -2.52
C LEU A 413 -7.11 10.89 -1.44
N ALA A 414 -7.44 10.54 -0.20
CA ALA A 414 -7.22 11.42 0.94
C ALA A 414 -5.73 11.80 1.13
N GLU A 415 -4.81 10.85 0.91
CA GLU A 415 -3.36 11.11 0.97
C GLU A 415 -2.92 12.00 -0.18
N PHE A 416 -3.41 11.75 -1.41
CA PHE A 416 -3.11 12.61 -2.56
C PHE A 416 -3.62 14.04 -2.37
N LYS A 417 -4.81 14.20 -1.78
CA LYS A 417 -5.33 15.51 -1.41
C LYS A 417 -4.39 16.23 -0.44
N LEU A 418 -3.87 15.52 0.56
CA LEU A 418 -2.92 16.10 1.51
C LEU A 418 -1.60 16.49 0.82
N VAL A 419 -1.07 15.65 -0.08
CA VAL A 419 0.12 16.01 -0.90
C VAL A 419 -0.14 17.26 -1.72
N LYS A 420 -1.31 17.37 -2.37
CA LYS A 420 -1.71 18.55 -3.15
C LYS A 420 -1.80 19.83 -2.30
N GLU A 421 -2.23 19.72 -1.05
CA GLU A 421 -2.32 20.84 -0.10
C GLU A 421 -0.94 21.28 0.42
N VAL A 422 -0.04 20.33 0.67
CA VAL A 422 1.29 20.60 1.26
C VAL A 422 2.34 20.92 0.19
N HIS A 423 2.30 20.24 -0.93
CA HIS A 423 3.24 20.36 -2.06
C HIS A 423 2.50 20.52 -3.40
N PRO A 424 1.79 21.66 -3.62
CA PRO A 424 0.98 21.86 -4.81
C PRO A 424 1.78 21.81 -6.12
N GLU A 425 3.04 22.24 -6.11
CA GLU A 425 3.91 22.22 -7.30
C GLU A 425 4.26 20.80 -7.73
N LEU A 426 4.70 19.95 -6.78
CA LEU A 426 4.98 18.54 -7.06
C LEU A 426 3.75 17.82 -7.59
N TRP A 427 2.59 18.08 -6.96
CA TRP A 427 1.35 17.45 -7.38
C TRP A 427 0.91 17.91 -8.78
N SER A 428 1.02 19.19 -9.10
CA SER A 428 0.60 19.72 -10.40
C SER A 428 1.46 19.18 -11.54
N GLU A 429 2.76 18.98 -11.34
CA GLU A 429 3.61 18.33 -12.35
C GLU A 429 3.13 16.92 -12.69
N TRP A 430 2.84 16.12 -11.68
CA TRP A 430 2.29 14.77 -11.85
C TRP A 430 0.91 14.77 -12.49
N GLU A 431 0.02 15.61 -12.00
CA GLU A 431 -1.37 15.71 -12.46
C GLU A 431 -1.42 16.09 -13.94
N ASN A 432 -0.60 17.05 -14.38
CA ASN A 432 -0.51 17.46 -15.79
C ASN A 432 -0.03 16.31 -16.68
N LYS A 433 1.05 15.62 -16.32
CA LYS A 433 1.55 14.45 -17.07
C LYS A 433 0.51 13.34 -17.14
N LEU A 434 -0.23 13.13 -16.05
CA LEU A 434 -1.28 12.12 -15.97
C LEU A 434 -2.49 12.46 -16.85
N TYR A 435 -2.91 13.74 -16.87
CA TYR A 435 -3.96 14.22 -17.78
C TYR A 435 -3.55 14.08 -19.24
N GLU A 436 -2.35 14.51 -19.61
CA GLU A 436 -1.85 14.37 -20.99
C GLU A 436 -1.83 12.91 -21.43
N TRP A 437 -1.35 12.01 -20.57
CA TRP A 437 -1.33 10.58 -20.85
C TRP A 437 -2.74 10.02 -20.99
N ALA A 438 -3.66 10.42 -20.13
CA ALA A 438 -5.05 9.98 -20.10
C ALA A 438 -5.81 10.44 -21.35
N MET A 439 -5.72 11.72 -21.68
CA MET A 439 -6.42 12.31 -22.83
C MET A 439 -5.98 11.69 -24.16
N LYS A 440 -4.66 11.44 -24.34
CA LYS A 440 -4.14 10.74 -25.54
C LYS A 440 -4.74 9.35 -25.73
N ARG A 441 -5.37 8.76 -24.69
CA ARG A 441 -5.99 7.43 -24.70
C ARG A 441 -7.52 7.45 -24.54
N GLY A 442 -8.12 8.64 -24.62
CA GLY A 442 -9.58 8.81 -24.56
C GLY A 442 -10.19 8.62 -23.17
N TYR A 443 -9.40 8.85 -22.10
CA TYR A 443 -9.93 8.92 -20.73
C TYR A 443 -10.48 10.31 -20.44
N SER A 444 -11.51 10.38 -19.58
CA SER A 444 -12.03 11.64 -19.09
C SER A 444 -11.18 12.20 -17.93
N ARG A 445 -11.37 13.49 -17.63
CA ARG A 445 -10.74 14.14 -16.48
C ARG A 445 -11.18 13.49 -15.17
N GLU A 446 -12.47 13.18 -15.05
CA GLU A 446 -13.06 12.54 -13.89
C GLU A 446 -12.42 11.16 -13.60
N TRP A 447 -12.00 10.44 -14.64
CA TRP A 447 -11.28 9.17 -14.47
C TRP A 447 -9.93 9.38 -13.75
N VAL A 448 -9.23 10.47 -14.06
CA VAL A 448 -7.99 10.87 -13.37
C VAL A 448 -8.27 11.31 -11.95
N ASP A 449 -9.25 12.22 -11.76
CA ASP A 449 -9.60 12.81 -10.47
C ASP A 449 -10.07 11.75 -9.46
N MET A 450 -10.80 10.74 -9.93
CA MET A 450 -11.21 9.58 -9.15
C MET A 450 -10.07 8.58 -8.87
N GLY A 451 -8.88 8.86 -9.38
CA GLY A 451 -7.72 8.01 -9.19
C GLY A 451 -7.87 6.61 -9.77
N LEU A 452 -8.69 6.43 -10.81
CA LEU A 452 -8.92 5.11 -11.44
C LEU A 452 -7.68 4.59 -12.16
N TRP A 453 -6.74 5.47 -12.47
CA TRP A 453 -5.41 5.13 -12.98
C TRP A 453 -4.62 4.21 -12.04
N ARG A 454 -4.99 4.13 -10.76
CA ARG A 454 -4.34 3.28 -9.77
C ARG A 454 -4.58 1.78 -9.95
N TRP A 455 -5.36 1.38 -10.94
CA TRP A 455 -5.62 -0.04 -11.25
C TRP A 455 -5.64 -0.30 -12.74
N ILE A 456 -5.14 -1.48 -13.14
CA ILE A 456 -5.45 -2.07 -14.46
C ILE A 456 -6.77 -2.84 -14.34
N LYS A 457 -6.89 -3.71 -13.32
CA LYS A 457 -8.14 -4.38 -12.97
C LYS A 457 -8.83 -3.63 -11.84
N ILE A 458 -9.88 -2.87 -12.21
CA ILE A 458 -10.57 -1.98 -11.27
C ILE A 458 -11.40 -2.80 -10.28
N PRO A 459 -11.21 -2.65 -8.95
CA PRO A 459 -11.97 -3.38 -7.95
C PRO A 459 -13.47 -3.08 -7.98
N GLY A 460 -14.29 -4.03 -7.54
CA GLY A 460 -15.75 -3.90 -7.60
C GLY A 460 -16.34 -2.74 -6.79
N ASP A 461 -15.71 -2.38 -5.67
CA ASP A 461 -16.09 -1.22 -4.86
C ASP A 461 -15.81 0.10 -5.60
N GLN A 462 -14.68 0.21 -6.29
CA GLN A 462 -14.33 1.37 -7.12
C GLN A 462 -15.24 1.46 -8.35
N ARG A 463 -15.56 0.34 -8.98
CA ARG A 463 -16.54 0.31 -10.09
C ARG A 463 -17.93 0.75 -9.64
N LYS A 464 -18.36 0.31 -8.44
CA LYS A 464 -19.64 0.75 -7.88
C LYS A 464 -19.63 2.25 -7.63
N LEU A 465 -18.57 2.80 -7.06
CA LEU A 465 -18.41 4.24 -6.82
C LEU A 465 -18.48 5.03 -8.13
N ALA A 466 -17.76 4.60 -9.15
CA ALA A 466 -17.76 5.24 -10.47
C ALA A 466 -19.15 5.20 -11.14
N LYS A 467 -19.86 4.06 -11.05
CA LYS A 467 -21.23 3.95 -11.54
C LYS A 467 -22.20 4.92 -10.85
N GLU A 468 -22.05 5.12 -9.53
CA GLU A 468 -22.82 6.10 -8.77
C GLU A 468 -22.53 7.55 -9.22
N MET A 469 -21.36 7.78 -9.82
CA MET A 469 -20.95 9.04 -10.46
C MET A 469 -21.27 9.10 -11.96
N LYS A 470 -22.07 8.16 -12.46
CA LYS A 470 -22.46 8.04 -13.89
C LYS A 470 -21.30 7.84 -14.84
N MET A 471 -20.21 7.25 -14.37
CA MET A 471 -19.05 6.89 -15.20
C MET A 471 -19.19 5.44 -15.68
N GLU A 472 -19.03 5.23 -16.98
CA GLU A 472 -18.90 3.88 -17.55
C GLU A 472 -17.45 3.43 -17.49
N ILE A 473 -17.19 2.33 -16.79
CA ILE A 473 -15.87 1.73 -16.67
C ILE A 473 -15.95 0.21 -16.80
N GLU A 474 -15.02 -0.33 -17.57
CA GLU A 474 -14.79 -1.77 -17.69
C GLU A 474 -14.07 -2.32 -16.46
N GLU A 475 -14.17 -3.63 -16.22
CA GLU A 475 -13.41 -4.29 -15.15
C GLU A 475 -11.92 -4.25 -15.41
N VAL A 476 -11.52 -4.48 -16.65
CA VAL A 476 -10.16 -4.41 -17.11
C VAL A 476 -10.02 -3.29 -18.11
N ASP A 477 -9.07 -2.41 -17.85
CA ASP A 477 -8.87 -1.23 -18.67
C ASP A 477 -7.97 -1.55 -19.88
N SER A 478 -8.61 -1.94 -20.99
CA SER A 478 -7.94 -2.31 -22.23
C SER A 478 -7.22 -1.14 -22.92
N ARG A 479 -7.60 0.11 -22.65
CA ARG A 479 -6.99 1.32 -23.24
C ARG A 479 -5.56 1.56 -22.74
N ARG A 480 -5.16 0.89 -21.65
CA ARG A 480 -3.78 0.93 -21.12
C ARG A 480 -2.82 0.06 -21.92
N LEU A 481 -3.32 -0.82 -22.75
CA LEU A 481 -2.50 -1.75 -23.54
C LEU A 481 -1.82 -1.01 -24.70
N PRO A 482 -0.48 -0.91 -24.72
CA PRO A 482 0.24 -0.22 -25.80
C PRO A 482 0.22 -0.98 -27.12
N THR A 483 0.00 -2.30 -27.07
CA THR A 483 0.07 -3.20 -28.22
C THR A 483 -0.98 -4.29 -28.07
N LYS A 484 -1.75 -4.54 -29.13
CA LYS A 484 -2.69 -5.66 -29.17
C LYS A 484 -2.01 -6.87 -29.77
N ILE A 485 -2.24 -8.02 -29.15
CA ILE A 485 -1.83 -9.32 -29.68
C ILE A 485 -3.08 -10.09 -30.07
N ILE A 486 -3.16 -10.48 -31.32
CA ILE A 486 -4.15 -11.44 -31.81
C ILE A 486 -3.45 -12.78 -31.85
N GLU A 487 -3.92 -13.75 -31.07
CA GLU A 487 -3.35 -15.09 -30.97
C GLU A 487 -4.37 -16.12 -31.46
N ILE A 488 -3.96 -16.99 -32.36
CA ILE A 488 -4.73 -18.11 -32.85
C ILE A 488 -3.96 -19.39 -32.58
N ILE A 489 -4.58 -20.30 -31.84
CA ILE A 489 -4.03 -21.61 -31.51
C ILE A 489 -4.78 -22.66 -32.30
N GLY A 490 -4.06 -23.57 -32.99
CA GLY A 490 -4.66 -24.63 -33.73
C GLY A 490 -3.71 -25.80 -33.99
N HIS A 491 -4.21 -26.84 -34.64
CA HIS A 491 -3.36 -27.93 -35.11
C HIS A 491 -2.53 -27.47 -36.31
N SER A 492 -1.23 -27.74 -36.24
CA SER A 492 -0.36 -27.51 -37.39
C SER A 492 -0.79 -28.43 -38.56
N PRO A 493 -0.82 -27.91 -39.79
CA PRO A 493 -1.05 -28.76 -40.97
C PRO A 493 0.07 -29.80 -41.18
N CYS A 494 1.17 -29.70 -40.44
CA CYS A 494 2.30 -30.63 -40.48
C CYS A 494 2.23 -31.65 -39.34
N GLN A 495 1.76 -32.85 -39.63
CA GLN A 495 1.94 -34.11 -38.87
C GLN A 495 1.78 -33.99 -37.34
N GLY A 496 0.57 -33.86 -36.84
CA GLY A 496 0.27 -34.07 -35.39
C GLY A 496 0.89 -33.09 -34.39
N LYS A 497 1.42 -31.96 -34.86
CA LYS A 497 2.00 -30.91 -34.01
C LYS A 497 1.01 -29.80 -33.79
N TYR A 498 1.24 -28.98 -32.76
CA TYR A 498 0.48 -27.78 -32.49
C TYR A 498 1.18 -26.54 -33.07
N SER A 499 0.43 -25.60 -33.62
CA SER A 499 0.94 -24.30 -34.00
C SER A 499 0.22 -23.20 -33.23
N VAL A 500 1.00 -22.20 -32.82
CA VAL A 500 0.46 -20.94 -32.30
C VAL A 500 0.93 -19.82 -33.20
N GLU A 501 -0.02 -19.06 -33.70
CA GLU A 501 0.24 -17.86 -34.48
C GLU A 501 -0.16 -16.63 -33.68
N ALA A 502 0.72 -15.65 -33.60
CA ALA A 502 0.44 -14.36 -33.00
C ALA A 502 0.76 -13.23 -33.97
N LYS A 503 -0.07 -12.20 -33.95
CA LYS A 503 0.15 -10.98 -34.70
C LYS A 503 0.21 -9.81 -33.74
N LEU A 504 1.34 -9.10 -33.76
CA LEU A 504 1.50 -7.82 -33.08
C LEU A 504 1.04 -6.69 -34.00
N ASP A 505 0.38 -5.70 -33.45
CA ASP A 505 -0.05 -4.48 -34.16
C ASP A 505 1.10 -3.49 -34.43
N VAL A 506 2.34 -3.87 -34.08
CA VAL A 506 3.55 -3.08 -34.27
C VAL A 506 4.58 -3.84 -35.12
N LYS A 507 5.40 -3.10 -35.84
CA LYS A 507 6.56 -3.67 -36.54
C LYS A 507 7.65 -4.08 -35.55
N ILE A 508 8.26 -5.22 -35.77
CA ILE A 508 9.35 -5.75 -34.96
C ILE A 508 10.71 -5.36 -35.58
N ASN A 509 11.57 -4.77 -34.78
CA ASN A 509 12.96 -4.58 -35.20
C ASN A 509 13.75 -5.88 -34.98
N LEU A 510 13.89 -6.67 -36.05
CA LEU A 510 14.57 -7.97 -35.99
C LEU A 510 16.06 -7.84 -35.66
N ASP A 511 16.73 -6.72 -35.99
CA ASP A 511 18.14 -6.49 -35.67
C ASP A 511 18.38 -6.38 -34.15
N SER A 512 17.48 -5.73 -33.40
CA SER A 512 17.60 -5.68 -31.94
C SER A 512 17.18 -6.96 -31.25
N ILE A 513 16.26 -7.72 -31.85
CA ILE A 513 15.69 -8.93 -31.24
C ILE A 513 16.59 -10.15 -31.43
N LYS A 514 17.30 -10.26 -32.55
CA LYS A 514 18.24 -11.38 -32.81
C LYS A 514 19.29 -11.52 -31.70
N ASP A 515 19.69 -10.42 -31.07
CA ASP A 515 20.70 -10.40 -30.03
C ASP A 515 20.16 -10.80 -28.65
N VAL A 516 18.84 -10.75 -28.46
CA VAL A 516 18.15 -11.11 -27.20
C VAL A 516 17.65 -12.56 -27.21
N LEU A 517 17.20 -13.06 -28.35
CA LEU A 517 16.58 -14.39 -28.49
C LEU A 517 17.51 -15.58 -28.18
N PRO A 518 18.86 -15.49 -28.20
CA PRO A 518 19.73 -16.60 -27.79
C PRO A 518 19.47 -17.13 -26.38
N ILE A 519 18.79 -16.36 -25.51
CA ILE A 519 18.34 -16.84 -24.19
C ILE A 519 17.33 -18.00 -24.28
N ILE A 520 16.60 -18.11 -25.41
CA ILE A 520 15.53 -19.09 -25.61
C ILE A 520 16.00 -20.26 -26.47
N GLY A 521 16.77 -19.99 -27.51
CA GLY A 521 17.19 -21.00 -28.48
C GLY A 521 18.31 -20.54 -29.40
N GLU A 522 18.63 -21.36 -30.38
CA GLU A 522 19.57 -21.03 -31.45
C GLU A 522 18.87 -20.13 -32.48
N VAL A 523 19.50 -19.00 -32.79
CA VAL A 523 18.90 -17.95 -33.63
C VAL A 523 19.56 -17.95 -35.02
N LYS A 524 18.74 -17.97 -36.09
CA LYS A 524 19.17 -17.74 -37.46
C LYS A 524 18.39 -16.56 -38.03
N TYR A 525 19.10 -15.59 -38.57
CA TYR A 525 18.51 -14.36 -39.11
C TYR A 525 18.88 -14.16 -40.59
N SER A 526 17.86 -14.00 -41.42
CA SER A 526 18.01 -13.64 -42.82
C SER A 526 17.54 -12.19 -43.04
N LYS A 527 18.49 -11.28 -43.17
CA LYS A 527 18.18 -9.87 -43.44
C LYS A 527 17.48 -9.67 -44.78
N LYS A 528 17.86 -10.47 -45.80
CA LYS A 528 17.29 -10.41 -47.15
C LYS A 528 15.80 -10.78 -47.16
N LEU A 529 15.40 -11.75 -46.35
CA LEU A 529 14.01 -12.21 -46.25
C LEU A 529 13.21 -11.51 -45.15
N ASN A 530 13.85 -10.71 -44.30
CA ASN A 530 13.26 -10.13 -43.10
C ASN A 530 12.60 -11.19 -42.17
N ILE A 531 13.25 -12.33 -42.04
CA ILE A 531 12.78 -13.46 -41.23
C ILE A 531 13.86 -13.84 -40.22
N LEU A 532 13.41 -14.13 -39.00
CA LEU A 532 14.22 -14.64 -37.92
C LEU A 532 13.61 -15.96 -37.44
N THR A 533 14.43 -17.00 -37.32
CA THR A 533 14.00 -18.30 -36.78
C THR A 533 14.75 -18.61 -35.49
N VAL A 534 14.05 -19.23 -34.55
CA VAL A 534 14.59 -19.67 -33.26
C VAL A 534 14.36 -21.17 -33.13
N ASN A 535 15.44 -21.93 -33.07
CA ASN A 535 15.39 -23.36 -32.82
C ASN A 535 15.53 -23.62 -31.32
N MET A 536 14.48 -24.14 -30.69
CA MET A 536 14.38 -24.46 -29.27
C MET A 536 14.37 -25.98 -29.07
N LYS A 537 14.49 -26.43 -27.82
CA LYS A 537 14.58 -27.88 -27.53
C LYS A 537 13.38 -28.69 -28.09
N GLU A 538 12.17 -28.13 -28.01
CA GLU A 538 10.93 -28.83 -28.35
C GLU A 538 9.99 -27.95 -29.22
N ALA A 539 10.51 -26.89 -29.80
CA ALA A 539 9.74 -25.99 -30.65
C ALA A 539 10.63 -25.23 -31.64
N ASN A 540 10.01 -24.82 -32.74
CA ASN A 540 10.60 -23.91 -33.72
C ASN A 540 9.72 -22.66 -33.81
N ALA A 541 10.33 -21.49 -33.77
CA ALA A 541 9.63 -20.25 -33.96
C ALA A 541 10.13 -19.50 -35.20
N THR A 542 9.21 -18.83 -35.89
CA THR A 542 9.50 -17.92 -37.00
C THR A 542 8.90 -16.55 -36.69
N LEU A 543 9.71 -15.51 -36.83
CA LEU A 543 9.35 -14.14 -36.60
C LEU A 543 9.58 -13.32 -37.87
N THR A 544 8.68 -12.41 -38.17
CA THR A 544 8.80 -11.49 -39.31
C THR A 544 8.75 -10.05 -38.85
N SER A 545 9.35 -9.14 -39.57
CA SER A 545 9.39 -7.71 -39.22
C SER A 545 8.02 -7.03 -39.17
N ASN A 546 7.00 -7.62 -39.82
CA ASN A 546 5.63 -7.10 -39.76
C ASN A 546 4.84 -7.50 -38.50
N GLY A 547 5.49 -8.17 -37.53
CA GLY A 547 4.89 -8.54 -36.26
C GLY A 547 4.25 -9.93 -36.21
N GLN A 548 4.38 -10.74 -37.27
CA GLN A 548 3.87 -12.12 -37.26
C GLN A 548 4.86 -13.05 -36.56
N ILE A 549 4.34 -13.90 -35.66
CA ILE A 549 5.09 -14.89 -34.91
C ILE A 549 4.37 -16.23 -35.09
N THR A 550 5.07 -17.25 -35.55
CA THR A 550 4.55 -18.62 -35.68
C THR A 550 5.42 -19.54 -34.86
N ILE A 551 4.83 -20.34 -33.99
CA ILE A 551 5.54 -21.36 -33.19
C ILE A 551 4.94 -22.72 -33.47
N ILE A 552 5.80 -23.71 -33.73
CA ILE A 552 5.41 -25.11 -33.94
C ILE A 552 6.04 -25.95 -32.82
N THR A 553 5.23 -26.73 -32.11
CA THR A 553 5.64 -27.55 -30.97
C THR A 553 4.80 -28.81 -30.85
N GLU A 554 5.12 -29.68 -29.88
CA GLU A 554 4.46 -30.98 -29.71
C GLU A 554 3.18 -30.93 -28.87
N SER A 555 2.94 -29.88 -28.07
CA SER A 555 1.73 -29.74 -27.24
C SER A 555 1.25 -28.29 -27.14
N GLU A 556 -0.04 -28.12 -26.89
CA GLU A 556 -0.68 -26.81 -26.73
C GLU A 556 -0.10 -26.03 -25.54
N GLU A 557 0.11 -26.68 -24.40
CA GLU A 557 0.67 -26.07 -23.20
C GLU A 557 2.08 -25.49 -23.43
N LYS A 558 2.94 -26.25 -24.14
CA LYS A 558 4.27 -25.78 -24.53
C LYS A 558 4.22 -24.65 -25.54
N ALA A 559 3.24 -24.66 -26.46
CA ALA A 559 3.05 -23.59 -27.42
C ALA A 559 2.80 -22.25 -26.71
N GLU A 560 1.94 -22.23 -25.71
CA GLU A 560 1.66 -21.04 -24.89
C GLU A 560 2.92 -20.57 -24.10
N GLU A 561 3.65 -21.49 -23.52
CA GLU A 561 4.88 -21.18 -22.78
C GLU A 561 5.96 -20.56 -23.69
N TYR A 562 6.23 -21.16 -24.83
CA TYR A 562 7.21 -20.66 -25.80
C TYR A 562 6.78 -19.31 -26.39
N MET A 563 5.51 -19.13 -26.70
CA MET A 563 4.98 -17.83 -27.17
C MET A 563 5.22 -16.75 -26.11
N THR A 564 4.90 -17.03 -24.86
CA THR A 564 5.14 -16.09 -23.75
C THR A 564 6.61 -15.73 -23.63
N ASN A 565 7.52 -16.70 -23.75
CA ASN A 565 8.96 -16.47 -23.65
C ASN A 565 9.51 -15.67 -24.82
N ILE A 566 9.03 -15.93 -26.04
CA ILE A 566 9.41 -15.17 -27.25
C ILE A 566 8.90 -13.72 -27.13
N LEU A 567 7.66 -13.52 -26.75
CA LEU A 567 7.10 -12.18 -26.56
C LEU A 567 7.89 -11.38 -25.53
N LYS A 568 8.28 -11.99 -24.39
CA LYS A 568 9.15 -11.36 -23.41
C LYS A 568 10.52 -10.97 -23.99
N ALA A 569 11.11 -11.79 -24.84
CA ALA A 569 12.37 -11.47 -25.48
C ALA A 569 12.22 -10.34 -26.50
N ILE A 570 11.15 -10.34 -27.30
CA ILE A 570 10.81 -9.27 -28.24
C ILE A 570 10.68 -7.94 -27.50
N LEU A 571 9.90 -7.92 -26.41
CA LEU A 571 9.70 -6.70 -25.60
C LEU A 571 11.02 -6.17 -25.04
N ARG A 572 11.90 -7.04 -24.58
CA ARG A 572 13.24 -6.65 -24.11
C ARG A 572 14.10 -6.02 -25.20
N GLY A 573 14.04 -6.54 -26.42
CA GLY A 573 14.76 -5.97 -27.55
C GLY A 573 14.21 -4.62 -28.01
N MET A 574 12.88 -4.43 -27.93
CA MET A 574 12.21 -3.24 -28.42
C MET A 574 12.18 -2.10 -27.39
N TYR A 575 12.01 -2.40 -26.11
CA TYR A 575 11.69 -1.43 -25.06
C TYR A 575 12.68 -1.43 -23.89
N CYS A 576 13.92 -1.86 -24.11
CA CYS A 576 14.93 -1.88 -23.06
C CYS A 576 15.15 -0.49 -22.44
N VAL A 577 14.95 -0.39 -21.13
CA VAL A 577 15.17 0.84 -20.34
C VAL A 577 16.59 0.95 -19.78
N LYS A 578 17.54 0.18 -20.27
CA LYS A 578 18.96 0.22 -19.91
C LYS A 578 19.24 0.17 -18.38
N CYS A 579 18.38 -0.50 -17.62
CA CYS A 579 18.49 -0.59 -16.15
C CYS A 579 19.61 -1.53 -15.66
N ASN A 580 20.24 -2.29 -16.54
CA ASN A 580 21.33 -3.25 -16.34
C ASN A 580 21.03 -4.38 -15.34
N SER A 581 19.79 -4.52 -14.85
CA SER A 581 19.43 -5.57 -13.87
C SER A 581 19.75 -6.98 -14.36
N CYS A 582 19.63 -7.23 -15.66
CA CYS A 582 19.93 -8.52 -16.27
C CYS A 582 21.43 -8.85 -16.29
N GLU A 583 22.33 -7.86 -16.37
CA GLU A 583 23.78 -8.06 -16.24
C GLU A 583 24.14 -8.45 -14.80
N TYR A 584 23.56 -7.73 -13.80
CA TYR A 584 23.84 -7.98 -12.39
C TYR A 584 23.44 -9.38 -11.92
N VAL A 585 22.40 -9.98 -12.52
CA VAL A 585 21.92 -11.31 -12.11
C VAL A 585 22.45 -12.46 -12.98
N CYS A 586 23.20 -12.16 -14.05
CA CYS A 586 23.72 -13.18 -14.95
C CYS A 586 24.91 -13.92 -14.32
N PRO A 587 24.78 -15.23 -14.01
CA PRO A 587 25.85 -15.97 -13.35
C PRO A 587 27.09 -16.21 -14.25
N THR A 588 26.91 -16.15 -15.56
CA THR A 588 27.99 -16.37 -16.55
C THR A 588 28.47 -15.10 -17.22
N GLN A 589 27.93 -13.93 -16.80
CA GLN A 589 28.25 -12.63 -17.40
C GLN A 589 28.09 -12.61 -18.94
N SER A 590 27.11 -13.35 -19.45
CA SER A 590 26.88 -13.53 -20.89
C SER A 590 26.01 -12.41 -21.50
N ILE A 591 25.64 -11.40 -20.73
CA ILE A 591 24.77 -10.30 -21.18
C ILE A 591 25.52 -8.97 -21.08
N LYS A 592 25.40 -8.16 -22.13
CA LYS A 592 25.81 -6.77 -22.15
C LYS A 592 24.65 -5.89 -22.58
N ILE A 593 24.57 -4.68 -22.02
CA ILE A 593 23.58 -3.68 -22.38
C ILE A 593 24.29 -2.48 -23.01
N GLU A 594 24.03 -2.26 -24.28
CA GLU A 594 24.40 -1.04 -25.00
C GLU A 594 23.12 -0.27 -25.34
N ASP A 595 22.58 -0.42 -26.55
CA ASP A 595 21.28 0.11 -26.95
C ASP A 595 20.15 -0.84 -26.57
N HIS A 596 20.39 -2.12 -26.60
CA HIS A 596 19.50 -3.21 -26.20
C HIS A 596 20.32 -4.35 -25.59
N PRO A 597 19.69 -5.35 -24.92
CA PRO A 597 20.42 -6.50 -24.38
C PRO A 597 21.03 -7.33 -25.51
N SER A 598 22.33 -7.61 -25.42
CA SER A 598 23.05 -8.51 -26.31
C SER A 598 23.54 -9.72 -25.50
N ILE A 599 23.27 -10.93 -25.99
CA ILE A 599 23.55 -12.20 -25.31
C ILE A 599 24.65 -12.95 -26.07
N ASN A 600 25.76 -13.18 -25.40
CA ASN A 600 26.82 -14.09 -25.90
C ASN A 600 26.30 -15.53 -25.78
N ASN A 601 26.02 -16.16 -26.93
CA ASN A 601 25.45 -17.51 -27.02
C ASN A 601 26.38 -18.59 -26.48
N GLU A 602 27.70 -18.43 -26.59
CA GLU A 602 28.68 -19.40 -26.11
C GLU A 602 28.76 -19.45 -24.58
N LYS A 603 28.55 -18.30 -23.91
CA LYS A 603 28.59 -18.19 -22.46
C LYS A 603 27.21 -18.41 -21.81
N CYS A 604 26.14 -18.29 -22.57
CA CYS A 604 24.77 -18.33 -22.02
C CYS A 604 24.33 -19.77 -21.74
N ILE A 605 24.08 -20.08 -20.48
CA ILE A 605 23.52 -21.37 -20.02
C ILE A 605 21.99 -21.46 -20.07
N ARG A 606 21.33 -20.46 -20.64
CA ARG A 606 19.85 -20.36 -20.80
C ARG A 606 19.05 -20.56 -19.49
N CYS A 607 19.59 -20.12 -18.36
CA CYS A 607 18.95 -20.28 -17.04
C CYS A 607 17.73 -19.37 -16.80
N GLY A 608 17.42 -18.44 -17.71
CA GLY A 608 16.26 -17.52 -17.63
C GLY A 608 16.31 -16.44 -16.53
N LYS A 609 17.33 -16.39 -15.67
CA LYS A 609 17.43 -15.42 -14.58
C LYS A 609 17.34 -13.97 -15.06
N CYS A 610 17.97 -13.63 -16.16
CA CYS A 610 17.93 -12.28 -16.74
C CYS A 610 16.54 -11.90 -17.24
N GLN A 611 15.73 -12.85 -17.72
CA GLN A 611 14.36 -12.60 -18.15
C GLN A 611 13.42 -12.43 -16.96
N SER A 612 13.54 -13.25 -15.93
CA SER A 612 12.73 -13.17 -14.71
C SER A 612 13.02 -11.89 -13.89
N ASN A 613 14.19 -11.30 -14.07
CA ASN A 613 14.60 -10.06 -13.41
C ASN A 613 14.43 -8.80 -14.28
N CYS A 614 13.96 -8.90 -15.50
CA CYS A 614 13.75 -7.76 -16.38
C CYS A 614 12.39 -7.09 -16.12
N PRO A 615 12.35 -5.77 -15.82
CA PRO A 615 11.09 -5.04 -15.65
C PRO A 615 10.21 -5.05 -16.89
N ILE A 616 10.81 -4.91 -18.07
CA ILE A 616 10.09 -4.99 -19.35
C ILE A 616 9.42 -6.35 -19.50
N ALA A 617 10.19 -7.44 -19.34
CA ALA A 617 9.64 -8.78 -19.47
C ALA A 617 8.55 -9.09 -18.43
N GLU A 618 8.64 -8.54 -17.22
CA GLU A 618 7.65 -8.81 -16.17
C GLU A 618 6.39 -7.95 -16.33
N TYR A 619 6.54 -6.66 -16.56
CA TYR A 619 5.41 -5.72 -16.50
C TYR A 619 4.76 -5.50 -17.85
N MET A 620 5.53 -5.24 -18.91
CA MET A 620 4.92 -5.07 -20.24
C MET A 620 4.26 -6.35 -20.73
N SER A 621 4.82 -7.52 -20.45
CA SER A 621 4.17 -8.78 -20.83
C SER A 621 2.79 -8.95 -20.18
N LYS A 622 2.60 -8.49 -18.94
CA LYS A 622 1.30 -8.54 -18.27
C LYS A 622 0.23 -7.67 -18.95
N ILE A 623 0.63 -6.58 -19.57
CA ILE A 623 -0.26 -5.67 -20.27
C ILE A 623 -0.46 -6.12 -21.73
N MET A 624 0.61 -6.59 -22.39
CA MET A 624 0.59 -6.90 -23.82
C MET A 624 0.13 -8.32 -24.12
N ILE A 625 0.31 -9.28 -23.19
CA ILE A 625 -0.17 -10.67 -23.35
C ILE A 625 -1.60 -10.78 -22.78
N TRP A 626 -2.45 -9.84 -23.12
CA TRP A 626 -3.88 -9.99 -22.83
C TRP A 626 -4.50 -10.87 -23.92
N ARG A 627 -4.74 -12.13 -23.58
CA ARG A 627 -5.38 -13.08 -24.49
C ARG A 627 -6.84 -12.70 -24.71
N ILE A 628 -7.19 -12.40 -25.94
CA ILE A 628 -8.57 -12.57 -26.39
C ILE A 628 -8.72 -14.08 -26.61
N LYS A 629 -9.15 -14.81 -25.58
CA LYS A 629 -9.69 -16.14 -25.79
C LYS A 629 -11.00 -15.94 -26.54
N GLN A 630 -10.99 -16.22 -27.83
CA GLN A 630 -12.22 -16.42 -28.60
C GLN A 630 -12.83 -17.77 -28.27
#